data_d185207436c97b81816f8dbcfa15d5f0
#
_entry.id   d185207436c97b81816f8dbcfa15d5f0
#
_cell.length_a   1.000
_cell.length_b   1.000
_cell.length_c   1.000
_cell.angle_alpha   90.00
_cell.angle_beta   90.00
_cell.angle_gamma   90.00
#
_symmetry.space_group_name_H-M   'P 1'
#
loop_
_entity.id
_entity.type
_entity.pdbx_description
1 polymer ?
#
loop_
_entity_poly.entity_id
_entity_poly.type
_entity_poly.pdbx_seq_one_letter_code
_entity_poly.pdbx_strand_id
1 'polypeptide(L)'
;MRNCSERVRPLVEHAPGNDCGRSWLGLIPLIVLLVVSTPALALAQASIAGLVRDSSGGVLPGVTIEASSPALIEKVRSAVSDGSGQYRIVDLRPGTYSVTFTLPGFNTVRREGVELTGTFTATVNADLRVGGVEETVTVIGETPVVD
;
A
#
# COMPACT_ATOMS: atom_id res chain seq x y z
N MET A 1 42.16 -86.77 30.68
CA MET A 1 41.23 -87.20 29.64
C MET A 1 39.83 -86.90 30.05
N ARG A 2 39.25 -85.81 29.61
CA ARG A 2 37.82 -85.54 29.39
C ARG A 2 37.69 -84.08 28.98
N ASN A 3 37.45 -83.88 27.71
CA ASN A 3 37.01 -82.62 27.15
C ASN A 3 35.65 -82.22 27.69
N CYS A 4 35.57 -81.05 28.25
CA CYS A 4 34.29 -80.42 28.47
C CYS A 4 34.27 -79.14 27.63
N SER A 5 33.64 -79.29 26.48
CA SER A 5 33.36 -78.17 25.56
C SER A 5 32.21 -77.35 26.13
N GLU A 6 32.50 -76.22 26.72
CA GLU A 6 31.50 -75.29 27.21
C GLU A 6 31.10 -74.38 26.07
N ARG A 7 29.90 -74.61 25.59
CA ARG A 7 29.25 -73.88 24.53
C ARG A 7 28.66 -72.59 25.11
N VAL A 8 29.43 -71.54 24.96
CA VAL A 8 28.95 -70.15 25.30
C VAL A 8 27.92 -69.76 24.24
N ARG A 9 26.66 -69.59 24.67
CA ARG A 9 25.61 -69.00 23.86
C ARG A 9 25.78 -67.46 23.89
N PRO A 10 25.79 -66.73 22.75
CA PRO A 10 25.70 -65.27 22.80
C PRO A 10 24.28 -64.84 23.18
N LEU A 11 24.20 -64.09 24.22
CA LEU A 11 23.01 -63.34 24.57
C LEU A 11 22.77 -62.29 23.46
N VAL A 12 21.72 -62.50 22.70
CA VAL A 12 21.21 -61.50 21.78
C VAL A 12 20.56 -60.41 22.62
N GLU A 13 21.30 -59.35 22.82
CA GLU A 13 20.84 -58.15 23.43
C GLU A 13 19.83 -57.48 22.49
N HIS A 14 18.57 -57.54 22.87
CA HIS A 14 17.48 -56.83 22.18
C HIS A 14 17.60 -55.36 22.50
N ALA A 15 18.23 -54.57 21.63
CA ALA A 15 18.22 -53.11 21.69
C ALA A 15 16.77 -52.63 21.45
N PRO A 16 16.20 -51.81 22.33
CA PRO A 16 14.90 -51.18 22.06
C PRO A 16 15.11 -50.22 20.90
N GLY A 17 14.38 -50.47 19.81
CA GLY A 17 14.32 -49.57 18.65
C GLY A 17 13.81 -48.22 19.07
N ASN A 18 14.63 -47.19 18.97
CA ASN A 18 14.30 -45.82 19.16
C ASN A 18 13.40 -45.36 17.98
N ASP A 19 12.11 -45.60 18.08
CA ASP A 19 11.08 -45.05 17.18
C ASP A 19 10.80 -43.57 17.45
N CYS A 20 11.83 -42.76 17.73
CA CYS A 20 11.73 -41.35 18.00
C CYS A 20 11.64 -40.48 16.73
N GLY A 21 11.69 -41.08 15.52
CA GLY A 21 11.75 -40.35 14.26
C GLY A 21 10.40 -40.08 13.56
N ARG A 22 9.29 -40.66 14.05
CA ARG A 22 8.04 -40.69 13.28
C ARG A 22 7.03 -39.59 13.57
N SER A 23 7.17 -38.93 14.71
CA SER A 23 6.21 -37.88 15.10
C SER A 23 6.47 -36.50 14.44
N TRP A 24 7.67 -36.25 13.99
CA TRP A 24 8.05 -34.96 13.41
C TRP A 24 7.59 -34.78 11.96
N LEU A 25 7.45 -35.85 11.21
CA LEU A 25 6.96 -35.82 9.83
C LEU A 25 5.47 -35.41 9.74
N GLY A 26 4.70 -35.62 10.80
CA GLY A 26 3.30 -35.20 10.88
C GLY A 26 3.08 -33.75 11.29
N LEU A 27 4.02 -33.15 12.03
CA LEU A 27 3.92 -31.76 12.50
C LEU A 27 4.35 -30.75 11.42
N ILE A 28 5.28 -31.12 10.55
CA ILE A 28 5.76 -30.24 9.47
C ILE A 28 4.63 -29.82 8.52
N PRO A 29 3.80 -30.71 7.95
CA PRO A 29 2.71 -30.33 7.08
C PRO A 29 1.63 -29.52 7.79
N LEU A 30 1.41 -29.73 9.08
CA LEU A 30 0.46 -28.94 9.87
C LEU A 30 0.95 -27.50 10.08
N ILE A 31 2.24 -27.32 10.36
CA ILE A 31 2.86 -26.00 10.51
C ILE A 31 2.86 -25.25 9.17
N VAL A 32 3.19 -25.92 8.06
CA VAL A 32 3.16 -25.33 6.72
C VAL A 32 1.74 -24.91 6.34
N LEU A 33 0.74 -25.73 6.65
CA LEU A 33 -0.67 -25.39 6.42
C LEU A 33 -1.11 -24.18 7.24
N LEU A 34 -0.64 -24.04 8.49
CA LEU A 34 -0.94 -22.92 9.37
C LEU A 34 -0.31 -21.61 8.85
N VAL A 35 0.90 -21.65 8.32
CA VAL A 35 1.61 -20.47 7.78
C VAL A 35 0.97 -20.00 6.47
N VAL A 36 0.50 -20.91 5.61
CA VAL A 36 -0.20 -20.57 4.36
C VAL A 36 -1.59 -19.98 4.61
N SER A 37 -2.19 -20.27 5.78
CA SER A 37 -3.55 -19.83 6.13
C SER A 37 -3.60 -18.45 6.80
N THR A 38 -2.46 -17.73 6.96
CA THR A 38 -2.49 -16.38 7.53
C THR A 38 -3.11 -15.41 6.52
N PRO A 39 -4.25 -14.74 6.84
CA PRO A 39 -4.81 -13.72 5.97
C PRO A 39 -3.80 -12.55 5.90
N ALA A 40 -3.29 -12.27 4.72
CA ALA A 40 -2.56 -11.04 4.49
C ALA A 40 -3.51 -9.87 4.77
N LEU A 41 -3.22 -9.06 5.77
CA LEU A 41 -3.94 -7.82 6.01
C LEU A 41 -3.66 -6.90 4.83
N ALA A 42 -4.52 -6.95 3.82
CA ALA A 42 -4.51 -6.00 2.71
C ALA A 42 -4.87 -4.62 3.27
N LEU A 43 -3.87 -3.78 3.48
CA LEU A 43 -4.11 -2.38 3.81
C LEU A 43 -4.78 -1.73 2.59
N ALA A 44 -6.00 -1.25 2.78
CA ALA A 44 -6.71 -0.48 1.76
C ALA A 44 -5.92 0.79 1.47
N GLN A 45 -5.37 0.89 0.26
CA GLN A 45 -4.62 2.05 -0.22
C GLN A 45 -5.46 2.76 -1.27
N ALA A 46 -5.81 4.00 -0.98
CA ALA A 46 -6.49 4.88 -1.92
C ALA A 46 -5.46 5.66 -2.74
N SER A 47 -5.91 6.29 -3.82
CA SER A 47 -5.09 7.17 -4.64
C SER A 47 -5.89 8.39 -5.10
N ILE A 48 -5.20 9.49 -5.39
CA ILE A 48 -5.75 10.66 -6.08
C ILE A 48 -5.05 10.75 -7.42
N ALA A 49 -5.80 10.90 -8.49
CA ALA A 49 -5.28 11.12 -9.83
C ALA A 49 -6.06 12.21 -10.51
N GLY A 50 -5.52 12.82 -11.56
CA GLY A 50 -6.22 13.83 -12.30
C GLY A 50 -5.38 14.46 -13.40
N LEU A 51 -5.95 15.50 -13.99
CA LEU A 51 -5.37 16.26 -15.08
C LEU A 51 -5.34 17.73 -14.68
N VAL A 52 -4.20 18.38 -14.93
CA VAL A 52 -4.04 19.81 -14.70
C VAL A 52 -3.95 20.54 -16.04
N ARG A 53 -4.74 21.58 -16.18
CA ARG A 53 -4.83 22.41 -17.38
C ARG A 53 -4.70 23.90 -17.04
N ASP A 54 -4.41 24.68 -18.04
CA ASP A 54 -4.57 26.14 -17.96
C ASP A 54 -6.00 26.56 -18.34
N SER A 55 -6.31 27.82 -18.16
CA SER A 55 -7.61 28.41 -18.53
C SER A 55 -7.90 28.38 -20.04
N SER A 56 -6.90 28.10 -20.90
CA SER A 56 -7.07 27.93 -22.35
C SER A 56 -7.34 26.48 -22.73
N GLY A 57 -7.27 25.55 -21.79
CA GLY A 57 -7.43 24.12 -21.99
C GLY A 57 -6.13 23.38 -22.29
N GLY A 58 -4.99 24.07 -22.31
CA GLY A 58 -3.67 23.48 -22.46
C GLY A 58 -3.27 22.67 -21.23
N VAL A 59 -2.60 21.54 -21.43
CA VAL A 59 -2.11 20.73 -20.31
C VAL A 59 -0.90 21.40 -19.66
N LEU A 60 -0.81 21.31 -18.33
CA LEU A 60 0.27 21.93 -17.55
C LEU A 60 1.19 20.86 -16.95
N PRO A 61 2.37 20.65 -17.52
CA PRO A 61 3.41 19.83 -16.90
C PRO A 61 4.13 20.59 -15.79
N GLY A 62 4.72 19.85 -14.86
CA GLY A 62 5.56 20.40 -13.79
C GLY A 62 4.79 21.09 -12.67
N VAL A 63 3.47 20.94 -12.60
CA VAL A 63 2.67 21.41 -11.48
C VAL A 63 2.98 20.56 -10.25
N THR A 64 3.25 21.18 -9.11
CA THR A 64 3.38 20.49 -7.83
C THR A 64 2.00 20.33 -7.21
N ILE A 65 1.62 19.09 -6.91
CA ILE A 65 0.35 18.73 -6.30
C ILE A 65 0.63 18.19 -4.91
N GLU A 66 0.02 18.80 -3.89
CA GLU A 66 0.17 18.41 -2.50
C GLU A 66 -1.19 17.98 -1.94
N ALA A 67 -1.28 16.73 -1.48
CA ALA A 67 -2.43 16.21 -0.76
C ALA A 67 -2.15 16.24 0.75
N SER A 68 -2.92 16.99 1.49
CA SER A 68 -2.81 17.10 2.95
C SER A 68 -4.03 16.52 3.65
N SER A 69 -3.81 15.78 4.75
CA SER A 69 -4.88 15.20 5.56
C SER A 69 -4.38 14.88 6.97
N PRO A 70 -5.24 15.01 8.00
CA PRO A 70 -4.95 14.48 9.33
C PRO A 70 -4.78 12.96 9.37
N ALA A 71 -5.33 12.23 8.38
CA ALA A 71 -5.22 10.77 8.25
C ALA A 71 -3.81 10.30 7.85
N LEU A 72 -2.98 11.20 7.31
CA LEU A 72 -1.59 10.90 6.94
C LEU A 72 -0.65 11.06 8.13
N ILE A 73 0.29 10.13 8.28
CA ILE A 73 1.35 10.22 9.30
C ILE A 73 2.26 11.44 9.02
N GLU A 74 2.63 11.64 7.76
CA GLU A 74 3.48 12.74 7.29
C GLU A 74 2.70 14.03 7.04
N LYS A 75 1.36 14.01 7.25
CA LYS A 75 0.40 15.10 7.01
C LYS A 75 0.27 15.55 5.55
N VAL A 76 1.29 15.39 4.71
CA VAL A 76 1.33 15.82 3.31
C VAL A 76 1.97 14.74 2.44
N ARG A 77 1.38 14.51 1.27
CA ARG A 77 1.96 13.73 0.17
C ARG A 77 1.97 14.59 -1.09
N SER A 78 3.07 14.54 -1.85
CA SER A 78 3.22 15.35 -3.06
C SER A 78 3.47 14.50 -4.30
N ALA A 79 3.08 15.03 -5.46
CA ALA A 79 3.39 14.53 -6.79
C ALA A 79 3.60 15.71 -7.74
N VAL A 80 4.13 15.44 -8.93
CA VAL A 80 4.32 16.45 -9.99
C VAL A 80 3.60 15.96 -11.24
N SER A 81 2.92 16.86 -11.96
CA SER A 81 2.27 16.53 -13.22
C SER A 81 3.30 16.23 -14.31
N ASP A 82 3.02 15.22 -15.12
CA ASP A 82 3.86 14.78 -16.25
C ASP A 82 3.69 15.68 -17.48
N GLY A 83 4.39 15.32 -18.61
CA GLY A 83 4.32 16.05 -19.88
C GLY A 83 2.93 16.13 -20.50
N SER A 84 1.98 15.30 -20.09
CA SER A 84 0.57 15.31 -20.50
C SER A 84 -0.34 16.02 -19.49
N GLY A 85 0.22 16.63 -18.44
CA GLY A 85 -0.51 17.28 -17.37
C GLY A 85 -1.17 16.31 -16.38
N GLN A 86 -0.91 15.00 -16.50
CA GLN A 86 -1.48 14.00 -15.62
C GLN A 86 -0.63 13.87 -14.34
N TYR A 87 -1.30 13.56 -13.24
CA TYR A 87 -0.63 13.28 -11.97
C TYR A 87 -1.30 12.14 -11.23
N ARG A 88 -0.56 11.51 -10.32
CA ARG A 88 -1.09 10.47 -9.43
C ARG A 88 -0.36 10.46 -8.10
N ILE A 89 -1.13 10.51 -7.02
CA ILE A 89 -0.65 10.34 -5.65
C ILE A 89 -1.19 9.01 -5.15
N VAL A 90 -0.31 8.11 -4.74
CA VAL A 90 -0.62 6.75 -4.28
C VAL A 90 -0.36 6.62 -2.78
N ASP A 91 -0.70 5.45 -2.22
CA ASP A 91 -0.45 5.10 -0.81
C ASP A 91 -1.15 6.05 0.18
N LEU A 92 -2.36 6.48 -0.18
CA LEU A 92 -3.19 7.32 0.67
C LEU A 92 -4.09 6.45 1.56
N ARG A 93 -4.24 6.86 2.80
CA ARG A 93 -5.20 6.24 3.73
C ARG A 93 -6.60 6.79 3.47
N PRO A 94 -7.66 6.02 3.74
CA PRO A 94 -9.02 6.56 3.71
C PRO A 94 -9.16 7.76 4.66
N GLY A 95 -9.86 8.78 4.20
CA GLY A 95 -10.05 10.03 4.96
C GLY A 95 -10.34 11.22 4.05
N THR A 96 -10.51 12.38 4.64
CA THR A 96 -10.75 13.64 3.93
C THR A 96 -9.43 14.36 3.64
N TYR A 97 -9.27 14.83 2.42
CA TYR A 97 -8.05 15.46 1.91
C TYR A 97 -8.31 16.87 1.40
N SER A 98 -7.29 17.72 1.54
CA SER A 98 -7.15 18.97 0.80
C SER A 98 -6.04 18.81 -0.22
N VAL A 99 -6.33 19.10 -1.50
CA VAL A 99 -5.36 19.00 -2.59
C VAL A 99 -5.01 20.39 -3.09
N THR A 100 -3.74 20.77 -3.04
CA THR A 100 -3.22 22.07 -3.46
C THR A 100 -2.37 21.90 -4.71
N PHE A 101 -2.59 22.73 -5.71
CA PHE A 101 -1.89 22.78 -6.99
C PHE A 101 -1.09 24.05 -7.10
N THR A 102 0.22 23.96 -7.28
CA THR A 102 1.13 25.10 -7.34
C THR A 102 2.03 25.01 -8.56
N LEU A 103 2.10 26.08 -9.35
CA LEU A 103 3.04 26.23 -10.45
C LEU A 103 3.52 27.69 -10.50
N PRO A 104 4.82 27.96 -10.58
CA PRO A 104 5.34 29.31 -10.69
C PRO A 104 4.72 30.06 -11.89
N GLY A 105 4.21 31.26 -11.67
CA GLY A 105 3.52 32.07 -12.69
C GLY A 105 2.02 31.78 -12.84
N PHE A 106 1.48 30.88 -12.04
CA PHE A 106 0.04 30.57 -11.99
C PHE A 106 -0.52 30.79 -10.58
N ASN A 107 -1.82 31.04 -10.49
CA ASN A 107 -2.50 31.13 -9.21
C ASN A 107 -2.58 29.73 -8.57
N THR A 108 -2.32 29.68 -7.27
CA THR A 108 -2.46 28.43 -6.50
C THR A 108 -3.95 28.06 -6.40
N VAL A 109 -4.28 26.81 -6.74
CA VAL A 109 -5.64 26.27 -6.62
C VAL A 109 -5.67 25.26 -5.49
N ARG A 110 -6.65 25.36 -4.59
CA ARG A 110 -6.88 24.39 -3.50
C ARG A 110 -8.27 23.77 -3.62
N ARG A 111 -8.32 22.45 -3.55
CA ARG A 111 -9.53 21.64 -3.52
C ARG A 111 -9.66 21.01 -2.15
N GLU A 112 -10.69 21.37 -1.40
CA GLU A 112 -10.98 20.81 -0.08
C GLU A 112 -12.12 19.79 -0.15
N GLY A 113 -12.21 18.91 0.87
CA GLY A 113 -13.30 17.96 0.98
C GLY A 113 -13.20 16.75 0.03
N VAL A 114 -11.99 16.40 -0.43
CA VAL A 114 -11.79 15.19 -1.23
C VAL A 114 -11.85 13.98 -0.31
N GLU A 115 -12.94 13.21 -0.36
CA GLU A 115 -13.14 12.02 0.44
C GLU A 115 -12.57 10.79 -0.27
N LEU A 116 -11.66 10.09 0.42
CA LEU A 116 -11.11 8.81 -0.02
C LEU A 116 -11.67 7.68 0.84
N THR A 117 -12.37 6.74 0.20
CA THR A 117 -12.93 5.55 0.85
C THR A 117 -12.28 4.28 0.32
N GLY A 118 -11.87 3.38 1.21
CA GLY A 118 -11.33 2.05 0.86
C GLY A 118 -10.16 2.10 -0.12
N THR A 119 -10.26 1.37 -1.24
CA THR A 119 -9.25 1.26 -2.31
C THR A 119 -9.56 2.16 -3.51
N PHE A 120 -10.39 3.17 -3.32
CA PHE A 120 -10.89 4.02 -4.40
C PHE A 120 -9.83 5.01 -4.92
N THR A 121 -9.87 5.28 -6.23
CA THR A 121 -9.10 6.38 -6.85
C THR A 121 -10.00 7.58 -7.06
N ALA A 122 -9.79 8.66 -6.31
CA ALA A 122 -10.49 9.92 -6.52
C ALA A 122 -9.89 10.66 -7.74
N THR A 123 -10.75 11.12 -8.65
CA THR A 123 -10.32 11.94 -9.77
C THR A 123 -10.51 13.42 -9.42
N VAL A 124 -9.40 14.16 -9.33
CA VAL A 124 -9.40 15.59 -8.99
C VAL A 124 -8.67 16.34 -10.11
N ASN A 125 -9.43 17.05 -10.93
CA ASN A 125 -8.88 17.90 -11.99
C ASN A 125 -8.75 19.35 -11.51
N ALA A 126 -7.79 20.08 -12.08
CA ALA A 126 -7.59 21.49 -11.75
C ALA A 126 -7.32 22.31 -13.01
N ASP A 127 -7.91 23.49 -13.05
CA ASP A 127 -7.64 24.51 -14.06
C ASP A 127 -6.92 25.67 -13.38
N LEU A 128 -5.68 25.91 -13.77
CA LEU A 128 -4.85 26.98 -13.24
C LEU A 128 -4.94 28.20 -14.16
N ARG A 129 -4.99 29.40 -13.56
CA ARG A 129 -4.96 30.65 -14.29
C ARG A 129 -3.58 31.29 -14.17
N VAL A 130 -3.09 31.89 -15.25
CA VAL A 130 -1.89 32.70 -15.20
C VAL A 130 -2.19 33.88 -14.28
N GLY A 131 -1.43 34.01 -13.22
CA GLY A 131 -1.63 35.04 -12.19
C GLY A 131 -0.32 35.78 -11.92
N GLY A 132 -0.42 37.10 -11.83
CA GLY A 132 0.57 37.90 -11.12
C GLY A 132 0.15 37.93 -9.65
N VAL A 133 1.02 37.35 -8.77
CA VAL A 133 0.97 37.43 -7.30
C VAL A 133 -0.30 36.85 -6.63
N GLU A 134 -0.08 35.67 -6.07
CA GLU A 134 -0.81 35.00 -4.96
C GLU A 134 -2.29 35.38 -4.72
N GLU A 135 -3.18 34.84 -5.52
CA GLU A 135 -4.58 34.73 -5.14
C GLU A 135 -4.92 33.24 -4.94
N THR A 136 -5.12 32.85 -3.69
CA THR A 136 -5.54 31.48 -3.36
C THR A 136 -7.03 31.35 -3.59
N VAL A 137 -7.43 30.66 -4.67
CA VAL A 137 -8.84 30.34 -4.92
C VAL A 137 -9.19 29.03 -4.19
N THR A 138 -9.94 29.14 -3.11
CA THR A 138 -10.49 27.96 -2.41
C THR A 138 -11.80 27.55 -3.08
N VAL A 139 -11.80 26.37 -3.70
CA VAL A 139 -13.04 25.80 -4.26
C VAL A 139 -13.48 24.67 -3.34
N ILE A 140 -14.61 24.84 -2.70
CA ILE A 140 -15.28 23.79 -1.91
C ILE A 140 -15.87 22.81 -2.92
N GLY A 141 -15.33 21.58 -2.95
CA GLY A 141 -15.80 20.55 -3.88
C GLY A 141 -17.21 20.10 -3.53
N GLU A 142 -18.12 20.17 -4.48
CA GLU A 142 -19.36 19.39 -4.41
C GLU A 142 -18.98 17.91 -4.52
N THR A 143 -19.50 17.09 -3.59
CA THR A 143 -19.38 15.64 -3.63
C THR A 143 -19.86 15.12 -4.97
N PRO A 144 -19.06 14.32 -5.71
CA PRO A 144 -19.57 13.66 -6.91
C PRO A 144 -20.68 12.69 -6.47
N VAL A 145 -21.88 12.94 -6.95
CA VAL A 145 -23.00 11.99 -6.85
C VAL A 145 -22.62 10.81 -7.72
N VAL A 146 -22.39 9.67 -7.08
CA VAL A 146 -22.23 8.39 -7.78
C VAL A 146 -23.64 7.87 -8.08
N ASP A 147 -23.98 7.82 -9.34
CA ASP A 147 -25.21 7.19 -9.84
C ASP A 147 -24.94 5.70 -10.09
#